data_38dcb3023a2eaa5397daafb646b20ad8
#
_entry.id   38dcb3023a2eaa5397daafb646b20ad8
#
_cell.length_a   1.000
_cell.length_b   1.000
_cell.length_c   1.000
_cell.angle_alpha   90.00
_cell.angle_beta   90.00
_cell.angle_gamma   90.00
#
_symmetry.space_group_name_H-M   'P 1'
#
loop_
_entity.id
_entity.type
_entity.pdbx_description
1 polymer ?
#
loop_
_entity_poly.entity_id
_entity_poly.type
_entity_poly.pdbx_seq_one_letter_code
_entity_poly.pdbx_strand_id
1 'polypeptide(L)'
;MAVKKRKISKFIAVTMAIFVVLYAVVFSTSLYVQKAAEQQCYDILRKTAENLGKEIKNNTYNNQEQLEIIADVIASRGNADSDQTKHILKSYMTRGEISHLEVLLPDNRVITCDGNYVDASGTLSYAEEVEKGEYVSTNATVDISCGDKKVLKSAVPILQEGETIGILYGITEVNSLPLYYVADSYGENASIYLIDGDSGDFIMDTWHLSLGNIADWSKHKVKGQKTSEIDTDIKSGKSGYLAGYSERVKENMYLYYTPVGINNWSVML
;
A
#
# COMPACT_ATOMS: atom_id res chain seq x y z
N MET A 1 -60.03 1.26 51.79
CA MET A 1 -59.58 0.80 50.48
C MET A 1 -58.62 1.79 49.76
N ALA A 2 -58.84 3.09 49.87
CA ALA A 2 -58.02 4.13 49.18
C ALA A 2 -56.52 4.21 49.62
N VAL A 3 -56.25 4.03 50.94
CA VAL A 3 -54.86 4.10 51.48
C VAL A 3 -53.98 2.95 50.98
N LYS A 4 -54.53 1.75 50.76
CA LYS A 4 -53.79 0.59 50.23
C LYS A 4 -53.42 0.77 48.74
N LYS A 5 -54.34 1.33 47.95
CA LYS A 5 -54.07 1.70 46.52
C LYS A 5 -52.97 2.75 46.39
N ARG A 6 -52.94 3.76 47.25
CA ARG A 6 -51.92 4.83 47.22
C ARG A 6 -50.51 4.34 47.61
N LYS A 7 -50.40 3.35 48.53
CA LYS A 7 -49.12 2.73 48.87
C LYS A 7 -48.58 1.87 47.73
N ILE A 8 -49.43 1.08 47.06
CA ILE A 8 -49.07 0.25 45.92
C ILE A 8 -48.61 1.13 44.75
N SER A 9 -49.30 2.23 44.45
CA SER A 9 -48.92 3.17 43.41
C SER A 9 -47.55 3.84 43.65
N LYS A 10 -47.24 4.20 44.91
CA LYS A 10 -45.92 4.75 45.26
C LYS A 10 -44.82 3.68 45.15
N PHE A 11 -45.06 2.45 45.53
CA PHE A 11 -44.11 1.34 45.39
C PHE A 11 -43.80 1.09 43.92
N ILE A 12 -44.82 1.02 43.06
CA ILE A 12 -44.63 0.87 41.59
C ILE A 12 -43.84 2.04 41.01
N ALA A 13 -44.12 3.27 41.41
CA ALA A 13 -43.39 4.45 40.92
C ALA A 13 -41.92 4.41 41.33
N VAL A 14 -41.60 4.02 42.55
CA VAL A 14 -40.20 3.89 43.01
C VAL A 14 -39.49 2.76 42.29
N THR A 15 -40.13 1.63 42.09
CA THR A 15 -39.55 0.51 41.34
C THR A 15 -39.27 0.90 39.89
N MET A 16 -40.23 1.58 39.23
CA MET A 16 -40.03 2.10 37.88
C MET A 16 -38.86 3.11 37.80
N ALA A 17 -38.75 4.00 38.78
CA ALA A 17 -37.63 4.95 38.83
C ALA A 17 -36.27 4.23 38.98
N ILE A 18 -36.19 3.18 39.78
CA ILE A 18 -34.97 2.37 39.91
C ILE A 18 -34.63 1.69 38.59
N PHE A 19 -35.62 1.11 37.88
CA PHE A 19 -35.39 0.52 36.57
C PHE A 19 -34.90 1.52 35.54
N VAL A 20 -35.45 2.73 35.50
CA VAL A 20 -35.01 3.79 34.59
C VAL A 20 -33.56 4.19 34.88
N VAL A 21 -33.19 4.33 36.16
CA VAL A 21 -31.81 4.65 36.56
C VAL A 21 -30.85 3.52 36.18
N LEU A 22 -31.21 2.29 36.45
CA LEU A 22 -30.40 1.12 36.08
C LEU A 22 -30.21 1.04 34.54
N TYR A 23 -31.29 1.24 33.80
CA TYR A 23 -31.23 1.27 32.34
C TYR A 23 -30.31 2.40 31.82
N ALA A 24 -30.43 3.59 32.38
CA ALA A 24 -29.57 4.73 32.00
C ALA A 24 -28.10 4.44 32.33
N VAL A 25 -27.78 3.81 33.44
CA VAL A 25 -26.41 3.42 33.81
C VAL A 25 -25.89 2.37 32.82
N VAL A 26 -26.65 1.30 32.57
CA VAL A 26 -26.24 0.23 31.63
C VAL A 26 -26.04 0.81 30.21
N PHE A 27 -26.96 1.66 29.76
CA PHE A 27 -26.86 2.31 28.44
C PHE A 27 -25.64 3.21 28.35
N SER A 28 -25.40 4.06 29.35
CA SER A 28 -24.22 4.95 29.37
C SER A 28 -22.91 4.16 29.42
N THR A 29 -22.88 3.08 30.22
CA THR A 29 -21.70 2.20 30.30
C THR A 29 -21.44 1.51 28.96
N SER A 30 -22.49 1.02 28.30
CA SER A 30 -22.39 0.40 26.97
C SER A 30 -21.82 1.37 25.92
N LEU A 31 -22.32 2.62 25.89
CA LEU A 31 -21.79 3.64 24.98
C LEU A 31 -20.33 3.98 25.28
N TYR A 32 -19.96 4.06 26.54
CA TYR A 32 -18.58 4.30 26.95
C TYR A 32 -17.63 3.17 26.50
N VAL A 33 -18.02 1.92 26.77
CA VAL A 33 -17.23 0.73 26.38
C VAL A 33 -17.09 0.66 24.84
N GLN A 34 -18.19 0.89 24.12
CA GLN A 34 -18.14 0.91 22.65
C GLN A 34 -17.18 1.96 22.13
N LYS A 35 -17.24 3.18 22.67
CA LYS A 35 -16.34 4.29 22.25
C LYS A 35 -14.88 4.00 22.60
N ALA A 36 -14.62 3.42 23.76
CA ALA A 36 -13.27 3.03 24.17
C ALA A 36 -12.70 1.91 23.28
N ALA A 37 -13.51 0.90 22.96
CA ALA A 37 -13.11 -0.18 22.05
C ALA A 37 -12.83 0.33 20.63
N GLU A 38 -13.66 1.25 20.13
CA GLU A 38 -13.43 1.90 18.82
C GLU A 38 -12.11 2.68 18.81
N GLN A 39 -11.85 3.48 19.85
CA GLN A 39 -10.61 4.24 19.98
C GLN A 39 -9.38 3.32 20.02
N GLN A 40 -9.47 2.22 20.80
CA GLN A 40 -8.40 1.22 20.84
C GLN A 40 -8.17 0.57 19.49
N CYS A 41 -9.23 0.27 18.74
CA CYS A 41 -9.12 -0.27 17.38
C CYS A 41 -8.34 0.69 16.47
N TYR A 42 -8.70 1.98 16.44
CA TYR A 42 -7.98 2.96 15.64
C TYR A 42 -6.53 3.15 16.09
N ASP A 43 -6.22 3.08 17.38
CA ASP A 43 -4.85 3.19 17.87
C ASP A 43 -3.98 2.01 17.41
N ILE A 44 -4.55 0.80 17.35
CA ILE A 44 -3.86 -0.38 16.82
C ILE A 44 -3.69 -0.26 15.31
N LEU A 45 -4.75 0.08 14.56
CA LEU A 45 -4.70 0.30 13.11
C LEU A 45 -3.63 1.33 12.75
N ARG A 46 -3.59 2.46 13.46
CA ARG A 46 -2.61 3.51 13.27
C ARG A 46 -1.18 2.98 13.42
N LYS A 47 -0.88 2.33 14.55
CA LYS A 47 0.47 1.81 14.81
C LYS A 47 0.89 0.77 13.78
N THR A 48 -0.02 -0.12 13.40
CA THR A 48 0.25 -1.15 12.39
C THR A 48 0.47 -0.53 11.01
N ALA A 49 -0.37 0.43 10.59
CA ALA A 49 -0.20 1.11 9.31
C ALA A 49 1.10 1.95 9.25
N GLU A 50 1.44 2.68 10.33
CA GLU A 50 2.71 3.42 10.43
C GLU A 50 3.94 2.49 10.34
N ASN A 51 3.87 1.30 10.93
CA ASN A 51 4.95 0.31 10.85
C ASN A 51 5.05 -0.29 9.44
N LEU A 52 3.91 -0.66 8.83
CA LEU A 52 3.87 -1.13 7.45
C LEU A 52 4.41 -0.07 6.47
N GLY A 53 4.05 1.20 6.65
CA GLY A 53 4.59 2.28 5.82
C GLY A 53 6.13 2.38 5.91
N LYS A 54 6.69 2.23 7.12
CA LYS A 54 8.16 2.19 7.31
C LYS A 54 8.78 0.96 6.67
N GLU A 55 8.14 -0.19 6.78
CA GLU A 55 8.60 -1.45 6.18
C GLU A 55 8.64 -1.35 4.65
N ILE A 56 7.55 -0.88 4.02
CA ILE A 56 7.49 -0.65 2.57
C ILE A 56 8.61 0.31 2.14
N LYS A 57 8.78 1.41 2.86
CA LYS A 57 9.84 2.38 2.59
C LYS A 57 11.23 1.76 2.66
N ASN A 58 11.52 1.02 3.73
CA ASN A 58 12.82 0.38 3.92
C ASN A 58 13.09 -0.68 2.87
N ASN A 59 12.09 -1.51 2.52
CA ASN A 59 12.21 -2.50 1.47
C ASN A 59 12.51 -1.86 0.11
N THR A 60 11.84 -0.74 -0.19
CA THR A 60 12.09 0.01 -1.42
C THR A 60 13.54 0.52 -1.49
N TYR A 61 14.06 1.09 -0.40
CA TYR A 61 15.47 1.53 -0.35
C TYR A 61 16.45 0.36 -0.44
N ASN A 62 16.19 -0.74 0.27
CA ASN A 62 17.04 -1.94 0.19
C ASN A 62 17.07 -2.51 -1.23
N ASN A 63 15.93 -2.48 -1.92
CA ASN A 63 15.84 -2.91 -3.32
C ASN A 63 16.70 -2.01 -4.23
N GLN A 64 16.68 -0.68 -4.03
CA GLN A 64 17.53 0.25 -4.77
C GLN A 64 19.01 0.02 -4.50
N GLU A 65 19.44 -0.09 -3.23
CA GLU A 65 20.83 -0.40 -2.88
C GLU A 65 21.33 -1.72 -3.52
N GLN A 66 20.47 -2.74 -3.59
CA GLN A 66 20.82 -3.98 -4.29
C GLN A 66 21.02 -3.75 -5.79
N LEU A 67 20.16 -2.94 -6.41
CA LEU A 67 20.30 -2.62 -7.83
C LEU A 67 21.57 -1.81 -8.11
N GLU A 68 21.93 -0.84 -7.25
CA GLU A 68 23.18 -0.09 -7.36
C GLU A 68 24.40 -1.02 -7.34
N ILE A 69 24.45 -1.97 -6.41
CA ILE A 69 25.54 -2.97 -6.34
C ILE A 69 25.61 -3.77 -7.65
N ILE A 70 24.46 -4.17 -8.21
CA ILE A 70 24.42 -4.94 -9.46
C ILE A 70 24.85 -4.05 -10.63
N ALA A 71 24.41 -2.79 -10.68
CA ALA A 71 24.80 -1.82 -11.70
C ALA A 71 26.32 -1.60 -11.69
N ASP A 72 26.95 -1.47 -10.51
CA ASP A 72 28.40 -1.34 -10.35
C ASP A 72 29.13 -2.61 -10.87
N VAL A 73 28.61 -3.79 -10.59
CA VAL A 73 29.17 -5.04 -11.12
C VAL A 73 29.10 -5.06 -12.65
N ILE A 74 28.00 -4.62 -13.26
CA ILE A 74 27.87 -4.52 -14.73
C ILE A 74 28.86 -3.47 -15.27
N ALA A 75 28.89 -2.28 -14.68
CA ALA A 75 29.78 -1.17 -15.06
C ALA A 75 31.26 -1.59 -15.03
N SER A 76 31.68 -2.34 -14.00
CA SER A 76 33.06 -2.82 -13.85
C SER A 76 33.51 -3.74 -14.99
N ARG A 77 32.57 -4.28 -15.78
CA ARG A 77 32.84 -5.12 -16.94
C ARG A 77 32.97 -4.34 -18.25
N GLY A 78 32.71 -3.04 -18.21
CA GLY A 78 32.99 -2.10 -19.30
C GLY A 78 31.97 -2.03 -20.43
N ASN A 79 30.89 -2.84 -20.38
CA ASN A 79 29.85 -2.80 -21.41
C ASN A 79 28.52 -3.34 -20.88
N ALA A 80 27.49 -2.52 -20.89
CA ALA A 80 26.13 -2.93 -20.51
C ALA A 80 25.54 -3.94 -21.50
N ASP A 81 25.89 -3.87 -22.81
CA ASP A 81 25.52 -4.84 -23.82
C ASP A 81 26.57 -5.96 -23.93
N SER A 82 26.62 -6.84 -22.95
CA SER A 82 27.59 -7.94 -22.92
C SER A 82 26.93 -9.27 -22.54
N ASP A 83 27.59 -10.39 -22.92
CA ASP A 83 27.14 -11.71 -22.50
C ASP A 83 27.25 -11.90 -20.99
N GLN A 84 28.14 -11.17 -20.33
CA GLN A 84 28.23 -11.17 -18.87
C GLN A 84 27.03 -10.49 -18.23
N THR A 85 26.56 -9.36 -18.76
CA THR A 85 25.32 -8.71 -18.34
C THR A 85 24.14 -9.66 -18.48
N LYS A 86 23.99 -10.30 -19.65
CA LYS A 86 22.93 -11.31 -19.85
C LYS A 86 23.04 -12.46 -18.85
N HIS A 87 24.26 -12.89 -18.51
CA HIS A 87 24.45 -13.93 -17.50
C HIS A 87 24.02 -13.45 -16.11
N ILE A 88 24.33 -12.22 -15.72
CA ILE A 88 23.88 -11.61 -14.46
C ILE A 88 22.36 -11.60 -14.41
N LEU A 89 21.68 -11.09 -15.44
CA LEU A 89 20.22 -11.04 -15.50
C LEU A 89 19.59 -12.43 -15.39
N LYS A 90 20.08 -13.41 -16.15
CA LYS A 90 19.61 -14.80 -16.11
C LYS A 90 19.86 -15.50 -14.76
N SER A 91 20.96 -15.14 -14.09
CA SER A 91 21.37 -15.75 -12.84
C SER A 91 20.73 -15.08 -11.62
N TYR A 92 20.04 -13.97 -11.83
CA TYR A 92 19.38 -13.28 -10.73
C TYR A 92 18.30 -14.18 -10.15
N MET A 93 18.50 -14.54 -8.90
CA MET A 93 17.49 -15.29 -8.14
C MET A 93 16.69 -14.29 -7.33
N THR A 94 15.39 -14.29 -7.53
CA THR A 94 14.45 -13.45 -6.78
C THR A 94 14.70 -13.55 -5.27
N ARG A 95 15.07 -12.45 -4.68
CA ARG A 95 15.20 -12.28 -3.24
C ARG A 95 14.41 -11.04 -2.83
N GLY A 96 13.29 -11.26 -2.13
CA GLY A 96 12.39 -10.16 -1.80
C GLY A 96 11.44 -9.80 -2.95
N GLU A 97 11.12 -8.53 -3.10
CA GLU A 97 10.06 -8.04 -3.98
C GLU A 97 10.44 -7.99 -5.47
N ILE A 98 11.73 -7.86 -5.79
CA ILE A 98 12.19 -7.80 -7.18
C ILE A 98 12.05 -9.19 -7.82
N SER A 99 11.17 -9.29 -8.80
CA SER A 99 10.89 -10.53 -9.52
C SER A 99 12.00 -10.88 -10.51
N HIS A 100 12.50 -9.89 -11.25
CA HIS A 100 13.58 -10.05 -12.22
C HIS A 100 14.26 -8.72 -12.57
N LEU A 101 15.33 -8.79 -13.33
CA LEU A 101 16.13 -7.64 -13.75
C LEU A 101 16.10 -7.48 -15.27
N GLU A 102 16.21 -6.22 -15.71
CA GLU A 102 16.31 -5.83 -17.12
C GLU A 102 17.32 -4.71 -17.29
N VAL A 103 17.88 -4.55 -18.48
CA VAL A 103 18.78 -3.44 -18.80
C VAL A 103 18.32 -2.75 -20.08
N LEU A 104 18.03 -1.44 -19.98
CA LEU A 104 17.82 -0.56 -21.13
C LEU A 104 19.15 -0.07 -21.65
N LEU A 105 19.37 -0.24 -22.95
CA LEU A 105 20.58 0.16 -23.67
C LEU A 105 20.43 1.52 -24.35
N PRO A 106 21.54 2.19 -24.71
CA PRO A 106 21.52 3.49 -25.40
C PRO A 106 20.76 3.54 -26.72
N ASP A 107 20.59 2.40 -27.38
CA ASP A 107 19.85 2.26 -28.65
C ASP A 107 18.37 1.92 -28.46
N ASN A 108 17.83 2.10 -27.23
CA ASN A 108 16.46 1.79 -26.83
C ASN A 108 16.10 0.29 -26.92
N ARG A 109 17.07 -0.61 -26.97
CA ARG A 109 16.80 -2.04 -26.74
C ARG A 109 16.84 -2.37 -25.25
N VAL A 110 15.99 -3.28 -24.83
CA VAL A 110 16.00 -3.85 -23.47
C VAL A 110 16.56 -5.27 -23.53
N ILE A 111 17.53 -5.55 -22.67
CA ILE A 111 17.96 -6.93 -22.38
C ILE A 111 17.03 -7.44 -21.28
N THR A 112 16.21 -8.45 -21.59
CA THR A 112 15.29 -9.08 -20.65
C THR A 112 15.97 -10.06 -19.71
N CYS A 113 15.28 -10.51 -18.69
CA CYS A 113 15.78 -11.53 -17.75
C CYS A 113 16.21 -12.84 -18.42
N ASP A 114 15.65 -13.16 -19.60
CA ASP A 114 16.07 -14.31 -20.42
C ASP A 114 17.33 -14.04 -21.25
N GLY A 115 17.85 -12.81 -21.21
CA GLY A 115 18.98 -12.33 -22.00
C GLY A 115 18.64 -12.13 -23.48
N ASN A 116 17.37 -12.02 -23.82
CA ASN A 116 16.89 -11.64 -25.14
C ASN A 116 16.83 -10.12 -25.28
N TYR A 117 16.80 -9.65 -26.51
CA TYR A 117 16.59 -8.23 -26.79
C TYR A 117 15.14 -7.97 -27.19
N VAL A 118 14.60 -6.89 -26.67
CA VAL A 118 13.29 -6.34 -27.07
C VAL A 118 13.50 -4.90 -27.50
N ASP A 119 12.97 -4.52 -28.64
CA ASP A 119 12.94 -3.12 -29.08
C ASP A 119 11.92 -2.33 -28.26
N ALA A 120 12.39 -1.37 -27.50
CA ALA A 120 11.58 -0.53 -26.63
C ALA A 120 11.36 0.90 -27.21
N SER A 121 11.81 1.19 -28.41
CA SER A 121 11.80 2.54 -29.03
C SER A 121 10.40 3.18 -29.07
N GLY A 122 9.32 2.38 -29.01
CA GLY A 122 7.94 2.87 -28.97
C GLY A 122 7.37 3.13 -27.57
N THR A 123 8.08 2.71 -26.51
CA THR A 123 7.57 2.74 -25.13
C THR A 123 8.54 3.36 -24.13
N LEU A 124 9.85 3.28 -24.38
CA LEU A 124 10.91 3.82 -23.54
C LEU A 124 11.88 4.66 -24.38
N SER A 125 12.40 5.71 -23.78
CA SER A 125 13.46 6.53 -24.34
C SER A 125 14.66 6.50 -23.39
N TYR A 126 15.80 5.96 -23.86
CA TYR A 126 17.02 5.93 -23.05
C TYR A 126 17.43 7.33 -22.57
N ALA A 127 17.33 8.33 -23.44
CA ALA A 127 17.68 9.71 -23.09
C ALA A 127 16.80 10.25 -21.94
N GLU A 128 15.49 9.98 -21.98
CA GLU A 128 14.58 10.39 -20.92
C GLU A 128 14.85 9.64 -19.61
N GLU A 129 15.18 8.35 -19.69
CA GLU A 129 15.50 7.53 -18.50
C GLU A 129 16.82 7.98 -17.86
N VAL A 130 17.83 8.37 -18.67
CA VAL A 130 19.08 8.97 -18.16
C VAL A 130 18.81 10.30 -17.45
N GLU A 131 17.91 11.14 -17.99
CA GLU A 131 17.54 12.42 -17.37
C GLU A 131 16.79 12.22 -16.04
N LYS A 132 15.96 11.20 -15.94
CA LYS A 132 15.28 10.84 -14.68
C LYS A 132 16.24 10.37 -13.60
N GLY A 133 17.34 9.73 -13.99
CA GLY A 133 18.31 9.15 -13.08
C GLY A 133 17.75 7.95 -12.30
N GLU A 134 18.07 7.87 -11.02
CA GLU A 134 17.56 6.84 -10.12
C GLU A 134 16.13 7.15 -9.69
N TYR A 135 15.24 6.17 -9.80
CA TYR A 135 13.85 6.33 -9.35
C TYR A 135 13.14 5.00 -9.06
N VAL A 136 12.03 5.10 -8.35
CA VAL A 136 11.00 4.04 -8.27
C VAL A 136 9.75 4.58 -8.93
N SER A 137 9.09 3.79 -9.78
CA SER A 137 7.84 4.21 -10.44
C SER A 137 6.76 4.53 -9.41
N THR A 138 6.01 5.59 -9.64
CA THR A 138 4.96 6.06 -8.72
C THR A 138 3.74 5.15 -8.75
N ASN A 139 3.42 4.59 -9.91
CA ASN A 139 2.26 3.72 -10.13
C ASN A 139 2.65 2.46 -10.91
N ALA A 140 1.74 1.49 -10.90
CA ALA A 140 1.94 0.24 -11.64
C ALA A 140 1.68 0.45 -13.14
N THR A 141 2.64 0.01 -13.95
CA THR A 141 2.58 0.05 -15.43
C THR A 141 2.66 -1.36 -16.02
N VAL A 142 2.27 -1.51 -17.26
CA VAL A 142 2.54 -2.76 -18.00
C VAL A 142 3.98 -2.73 -18.48
N ASP A 143 4.70 -3.81 -18.24
CA ASP A 143 6.08 -3.93 -18.69
C ASP A 143 6.20 -4.60 -20.06
N ILE A 144 7.26 -4.23 -20.81
CA ILE A 144 7.50 -4.74 -22.16
C ILE A 144 7.83 -6.23 -22.19
N SER A 145 8.38 -6.77 -21.11
CA SER A 145 8.79 -8.19 -21.02
C SER A 145 7.81 -9.07 -20.25
N CYS A 146 6.92 -8.45 -19.44
CA CYS A 146 5.99 -9.16 -18.55
C CYS A 146 4.61 -9.39 -19.16
N GLY A 147 4.40 -9.06 -20.43
CA GLY A 147 3.10 -9.13 -21.10
C GLY A 147 2.08 -8.18 -20.47
N ASP A 148 0.90 -8.69 -20.08
CA ASP A 148 -0.18 -7.85 -19.52
C ASP A 148 -0.06 -7.63 -17.99
N LYS A 149 1.02 -8.09 -17.37
CA LYS A 149 1.21 -7.94 -15.92
C LYS A 149 1.54 -6.50 -15.55
N LYS A 150 0.92 -6.03 -14.48
CA LYS A 150 1.28 -4.75 -13.88
C LYS A 150 2.51 -4.89 -12.99
N VAL A 151 3.45 -3.97 -13.15
CA VAL A 151 4.72 -3.96 -12.43
C VAL A 151 5.04 -2.59 -11.85
N LEU A 152 5.84 -2.58 -10.78
CA LEU A 152 6.60 -1.42 -10.35
C LEU A 152 8.03 -1.59 -10.85
N LYS A 153 8.64 -0.48 -11.28
CA LYS A 153 10.04 -0.43 -11.73
C LYS A 153 10.88 0.37 -10.75
N SER A 154 11.98 -0.21 -10.32
CA SER A 154 13.08 0.52 -9.69
C SER A 154 14.19 0.66 -10.71
N ALA A 155 14.59 1.89 -11.01
CA ALA A 155 15.60 2.20 -12.03
C ALA A 155 16.87 2.72 -11.38
N VAL A 156 18.01 2.23 -11.85
CA VAL A 156 19.34 2.68 -11.42
C VAL A 156 20.25 2.84 -12.66
N PRO A 157 20.93 3.99 -12.85
CA PRO A 157 21.86 4.15 -13.95
C PRO A 157 23.11 3.28 -13.76
N ILE A 158 23.56 2.64 -14.83
CA ILE A 158 24.83 1.91 -14.88
C ILE A 158 25.91 2.92 -15.29
N LEU A 159 26.75 3.33 -14.35
CA LEU A 159 27.73 4.39 -14.53
C LEU A 159 29.13 3.81 -14.79
N GLN A 160 29.72 4.18 -15.92
CA GLN A 160 31.12 3.89 -16.24
C GLN A 160 31.89 5.20 -16.46
N GLU A 161 32.94 5.44 -15.66
CA GLU A 161 33.74 6.66 -15.73
C GLU A 161 32.91 7.96 -15.66
N GLY A 162 31.74 7.91 -15.03
CA GLY A 162 30.81 9.04 -14.88
C GLY A 162 29.79 9.18 -16.02
N GLU A 163 29.85 8.34 -17.04
CA GLU A 163 28.85 8.29 -18.10
C GLU A 163 27.87 7.14 -17.90
N THR A 164 26.59 7.37 -18.20
CA THR A 164 25.56 6.32 -18.15
C THR A 164 25.69 5.45 -19.39
N ILE A 165 25.95 4.16 -19.22
CA ILE A 165 26.09 3.17 -20.32
C ILE A 165 24.87 2.24 -20.44
N GLY A 166 23.91 2.35 -19.55
CA GLY A 166 22.65 1.60 -19.51
C GLY A 166 21.84 1.99 -18.30
N ILE A 167 20.58 1.57 -18.24
CA ILE A 167 19.72 1.68 -17.07
C ILE A 167 19.35 0.28 -16.62
N LEU A 168 19.67 -0.05 -15.37
CA LEU A 168 19.24 -1.30 -14.75
C LEU A 168 17.87 -1.10 -14.12
N TYR A 169 16.93 -1.96 -14.47
CA TYR A 169 15.62 -2.04 -13.86
C TYR A 169 15.50 -3.26 -12.97
N GLY A 170 15.00 -3.05 -11.75
CA GLY A 170 14.40 -4.09 -10.91
C GLY A 170 12.89 -4.09 -11.10
N ILE A 171 12.35 -5.19 -11.54
CA ILE A 171 10.94 -5.36 -11.85
C ILE A 171 10.25 -6.07 -10.70
N THR A 172 9.22 -5.43 -10.12
CA THR A 172 8.36 -6.01 -9.08
C THR A 172 6.97 -6.26 -9.65
N GLU A 173 6.55 -7.51 -9.74
CA GLU A 173 5.18 -7.84 -10.14
C GLU A 173 4.21 -7.43 -9.04
N VAL A 174 3.26 -6.55 -9.34
CA VAL A 174 2.28 -6.02 -8.36
C VAL A 174 1.50 -7.14 -7.66
N ASN A 175 1.16 -8.19 -8.39
CA ASN A 175 0.43 -9.34 -7.85
C ASN A 175 1.24 -10.17 -6.84
N SER A 176 2.56 -10.00 -6.78
CA SER A 176 3.42 -10.67 -5.80
C SER A 176 3.58 -9.90 -4.49
N LEU A 177 3.32 -8.58 -4.49
CA LEU A 177 3.46 -7.73 -3.31
C LEU A 177 2.67 -8.24 -2.07
N PRO A 178 1.42 -8.75 -2.20
CA PRO A 178 0.69 -9.28 -1.06
C PRO A 178 1.39 -10.43 -0.32
N LEU A 179 2.36 -11.10 -0.93
CA LEU A 179 3.14 -12.18 -0.31
C LEU A 179 4.16 -11.66 0.71
N TYR A 180 4.53 -10.39 0.62
CA TYR A 180 5.58 -9.76 1.44
C TYR A 180 5.03 -8.95 2.60
N TYR A 181 3.75 -8.56 2.54
CA TYR A 181 3.15 -7.68 3.53
C TYR A 181 1.96 -8.36 4.21
N VAL A 182 2.07 -8.59 5.50
CA VAL A 182 1.04 -9.23 6.32
C VAL A 182 0.74 -8.37 7.54
N ALA A 183 -0.52 -8.17 7.83
CA ALA A 183 -0.95 -7.46 9.02
C ALA A 183 -1.24 -8.45 10.17
N ASP A 184 -0.20 -8.90 10.84
CA ASP A 184 -0.27 -9.93 11.91
C ASP A 184 -1.24 -9.60 13.05
N SER A 185 -1.52 -8.30 13.28
CA SER A 185 -2.33 -7.83 14.40
C SER A 185 -3.80 -8.25 14.34
N TYR A 186 -4.30 -8.67 13.17
CA TYR A 186 -5.71 -8.97 12.93
C TYR A 186 -5.95 -10.34 12.28
N GLY A 187 -4.88 -11.09 12.02
CA GLY A 187 -4.96 -12.36 11.30
C GLY A 187 -5.54 -12.19 9.88
N GLU A 188 -6.35 -13.14 9.46
CA GLU A 188 -6.98 -13.13 8.13
C GLU A 188 -8.07 -12.04 7.93
N ASN A 189 -8.37 -11.26 8.98
CA ASN A 189 -9.39 -10.20 8.93
C ASN A 189 -8.81 -8.82 8.62
N ALA A 190 -7.52 -8.71 8.35
CA ALA A 190 -6.88 -7.47 7.98
C ALA A 190 -6.55 -7.43 6.49
N SER A 191 -6.77 -6.28 5.87
CA SER A 191 -6.42 -6.02 4.48
C SER A 191 -5.49 -4.82 4.40
N ILE A 192 -4.46 -4.94 3.57
CA ILE A 192 -3.48 -3.89 3.33
C ILE A 192 -3.67 -3.37 1.91
N TYR A 193 -3.70 -2.05 1.79
CA TYR A 193 -3.73 -1.34 0.52
C TYR A 193 -2.53 -0.41 0.44
N LEU A 194 -1.79 -0.47 -0.67
CA LEU A 194 -0.83 0.55 -1.04
C LEU A 194 -1.47 1.42 -2.11
N ILE A 195 -1.49 2.72 -1.89
CA ILE A 195 -2.25 3.68 -2.69
C ILE A 195 -1.26 4.67 -3.31
N ASP A 196 -1.34 4.87 -4.61
CA ASP A 196 -0.74 6.03 -5.28
C ASP A 196 -1.50 7.30 -4.86
N GLY A 197 -0.82 8.20 -4.16
CA GLY A 197 -1.43 9.42 -3.64
C GLY A 197 -1.83 10.41 -4.74
N ASP A 198 -1.25 10.36 -5.92
CA ASP A 198 -1.56 11.27 -7.01
C ASP A 198 -2.85 10.88 -7.75
N SER A 199 -3.01 9.59 -8.06
CA SER A 199 -4.18 9.06 -8.78
C SER A 199 -5.28 8.55 -7.84
N GLY A 200 -4.92 8.12 -6.63
CA GLY A 200 -5.80 7.40 -5.70
C GLY A 200 -5.96 5.91 -6.04
N ASP A 201 -5.25 5.41 -7.04
CA ASP A 201 -5.33 4.01 -7.45
C ASP A 201 -4.60 3.10 -6.48
N PHE A 202 -5.12 1.91 -6.29
CA PHE A 202 -4.45 0.90 -5.49
C PHE A 202 -3.32 0.26 -6.29
N ILE A 203 -2.10 0.38 -5.78
CA ILE A 203 -0.92 -0.33 -6.26
C ILE A 203 -0.97 -1.77 -5.76
N MET A 204 -1.36 -1.96 -4.49
CA MET A 204 -1.52 -3.27 -3.86
C MET A 204 -2.84 -3.33 -3.12
N ASP A 205 -3.51 -4.47 -3.21
CA ASP A 205 -4.71 -4.84 -2.44
C ASP A 205 -4.57 -6.30 -2.02
N THR A 206 -4.35 -6.56 -0.73
CA THR A 206 -4.17 -7.92 -0.23
C THR A 206 -5.46 -8.73 -0.16
N TRP A 207 -6.59 -8.08 -0.35
CA TRP A 207 -7.90 -8.71 -0.21
C TRP A 207 -8.59 -9.00 -1.55
N HIS A 208 -8.38 -8.10 -2.54
CA HIS A 208 -8.98 -8.25 -3.87
C HIS A 208 -7.87 -8.42 -4.91
N LEU A 209 -8.07 -9.31 -5.84
CA LEU A 209 -7.15 -9.49 -6.96
C LEU A 209 -7.29 -8.37 -8.01
N SER A 210 -8.34 -7.54 -7.92
CA SER A 210 -8.57 -6.40 -8.81
C SER A 210 -8.22 -5.10 -8.09
N LEU A 211 -7.28 -4.37 -8.64
CA LEU A 211 -6.91 -3.05 -8.15
C LEU A 211 -8.08 -2.08 -8.29
N GLY A 212 -8.38 -1.35 -7.22
CA GLY A 212 -9.44 -0.35 -7.14
C GLY A 212 -8.90 1.06 -6.97
N ASN A 213 -9.79 1.97 -6.57
CA ASN A 213 -9.44 3.36 -6.28
C ASN A 213 -10.05 3.79 -4.95
N ILE A 214 -9.34 4.60 -4.19
CA ILE A 214 -9.79 5.08 -2.86
C ILE A 214 -11.10 5.87 -2.94
N ALA A 215 -11.38 6.51 -4.07
CA ALA A 215 -12.63 7.23 -4.30
C ALA A 215 -13.86 6.32 -4.24
N ASP A 216 -13.71 5.05 -4.58
CA ASP A 216 -14.81 4.08 -4.48
C ASP A 216 -15.09 3.69 -3.03
N TRP A 217 -14.04 3.51 -2.24
CA TRP A 217 -14.16 3.28 -0.79
C TRP A 217 -14.85 4.44 -0.07
N SER A 218 -14.54 5.67 -0.46
CA SER A 218 -15.11 6.86 0.15
C SER A 218 -16.63 6.99 -0.04
N LYS A 219 -17.19 6.38 -1.09
CA LYS A 219 -18.65 6.37 -1.34
C LYS A 219 -19.44 5.53 -0.32
N HIS A 220 -18.79 4.53 0.27
CA HIS A 220 -19.40 3.60 1.24
C HIS A 220 -19.13 3.97 2.70
N LYS A 221 -18.66 5.18 2.94
CA LYS A 221 -18.31 5.67 4.26
C LYS A 221 -19.51 5.73 5.20
N VAL A 222 -19.31 5.23 6.43
CA VAL A 222 -20.29 5.32 7.54
C VAL A 222 -19.83 6.35 8.56
N LYS A 223 -18.53 6.42 8.88
CA LYS A 223 -17.96 7.28 9.92
C LYS A 223 -16.52 7.69 9.58
N GLY A 224 -16.00 8.69 10.24
CA GLY A 224 -14.63 9.19 10.06
C GLY A 224 -14.56 10.44 9.16
N GLN A 225 -13.42 10.67 8.48
CA GLN A 225 -13.22 11.79 7.58
C GLN A 225 -14.32 11.91 6.54
N LYS A 226 -14.61 13.11 6.08
CA LYS A 226 -15.54 13.32 4.97
C LYS A 226 -14.95 12.74 3.69
N THR A 227 -15.80 12.23 2.82
CA THR A 227 -15.39 11.66 1.53
C THR A 227 -14.51 12.60 0.72
N SER A 228 -14.85 13.89 0.69
CA SER A 228 -14.06 14.93 0.01
C SER A 228 -12.73 15.25 0.70
N GLU A 229 -12.54 14.86 1.95
CA GLU A 229 -11.31 15.08 2.71
C GLU A 229 -10.32 13.94 2.53
N ILE A 230 -10.79 12.69 2.38
CA ILE A 230 -9.94 11.49 2.25
C ILE A 230 -9.01 11.60 1.04
N ASP A 231 -9.56 11.92 -0.12
CA ASP A 231 -8.77 12.11 -1.35
C ASP A 231 -7.76 13.26 -1.20
N THR A 232 -8.19 14.37 -0.60
CA THR A 232 -7.31 15.52 -0.31
C THR A 232 -6.23 15.17 0.69
N ASP A 233 -6.55 14.41 1.74
CA ASP A 233 -5.60 14.01 2.77
C ASP A 233 -4.54 13.07 2.19
N ILE A 234 -4.93 12.07 1.40
CA ILE A 234 -4.00 11.14 0.74
C ILE A 234 -3.08 11.89 -0.21
N LYS A 235 -3.62 12.75 -1.09
CA LYS A 235 -2.82 13.60 -2.00
C LYS A 235 -1.86 14.53 -1.27
N SER A 236 -2.23 14.99 -0.08
CA SER A 236 -1.40 15.88 0.74
C SER A 236 -0.44 15.14 1.69
N GLY A 237 -0.39 13.80 1.64
CA GLY A 237 0.44 13.00 2.53
C GLY A 237 0.00 13.08 3.99
N LYS A 238 -1.29 13.22 4.27
CA LYS A 238 -1.84 13.24 5.62
C LYS A 238 -2.38 11.87 6.02
N SER A 239 -2.42 11.63 7.33
CA SER A 239 -3.02 10.43 7.91
C SER A 239 -4.46 10.71 8.34
N GLY A 240 -5.27 9.66 8.32
CA GLY A 240 -6.65 9.74 8.79
C GLY A 240 -7.28 8.37 8.98
N TYR A 241 -8.55 8.39 9.34
CA TYR A 241 -9.31 7.17 9.52
C TYR A 241 -10.71 7.28 8.90
N LEU A 242 -11.25 6.14 8.54
CA LEU A 242 -12.65 6.03 8.12
C LEU A 242 -13.23 4.70 8.59
N ALA A 243 -14.54 4.68 8.75
CA ALA A 243 -15.30 3.44 8.85
C ALA A 243 -16.28 3.41 7.69
N GLY A 244 -16.32 2.29 7.00
CA GLY A 244 -17.22 2.04 5.88
C GLY A 244 -18.00 0.75 6.09
N TYR A 245 -19.09 0.59 5.34
CA TYR A 245 -19.80 -0.66 5.27
C TYR A 245 -19.38 -1.41 4.00
N SER A 246 -18.92 -2.63 4.16
CA SER A 246 -18.58 -3.48 3.03
C SER A 246 -19.80 -4.31 2.62
N GLU A 247 -20.32 -4.07 1.42
CA GLU A 247 -21.40 -4.86 0.83
C GLU A 247 -21.00 -6.32 0.60
N ARG A 248 -19.71 -6.58 0.43
CA ARG A 248 -19.18 -7.92 0.16
C ARG A 248 -19.25 -8.83 1.38
N VAL A 249 -18.74 -8.35 2.54
CA VAL A 249 -18.77 -9.11 3.79
C VAL A 249 -19.95 -8.75 4.67
N LYS A 250 -20.73 -7.71 4.30
CA LYS A 250 -21.88 -7.17 5.03
C LYS A 250 -21.57 -6.76 6.47
N GLU A 251 -20.37 -6.19 6.66
CA GLU A 251 -19.87 -5.76 7.95
C GLU A 251 -19.28 -4.34 7.88
N ASN A 252 -19.19 -3.69 9.03
CA ASN A 252 -18.48 -2.43 9.16
C ASN A 252 -16.97 -2.71 9.17
N MET A 253 -16.25 -1.97 8.34
CA MET A 253 -14.80 -1.99 8.26
C MET A 253 -14.24 -0.71 8.85
N TYR A 254 -13.19 -0.85 9.65
CA TYR A 254 -12.43 0.26 10.20
C TYR A 254 -11.11 0.35 9.47
N LEU A 255 -10.77 1.53 8.99
CA LEU A 255 -9.62 1.76 8.13
C LEU A 255 -8.81 2.94 8.67
N TYR A 256 -7.50 2.83 8.61
CA TYR A 256 -6.56 3.90 8.87
C TYR A 256 -5.58 4.01 7.72
N TYR A 257 -5.33 5.21 7.22
CA TYR A 257 -4.36 5.49 6.17
C TYR A 257 -3.29 6.46 6.66
N THR A 258 -2.07 6.28 6.13
CA THR A 258 -0.91 7.10 6.48
C THR A 258 0.10 7.12 5.33
N PRO A 259 0.85 8.23 5.14
CA PRO A 259 1.86 8.27 4.10
C PRO A 259 3.00 7.29 4.38
N VAL A 260 3.52 6.70 3.32
CA VAL A 260 4.73 5.86 3.33
C VAL A 260 6.00 6.72 3.41
N GLY A 261 5.95 7.93 2.86
CA GLY A 261 7.08 8.85 2.79
C GLY A 261 8.04 8.53 1.64
N ILE A 262 7.52 7.95 0.57
CA ILE A 262 8.15 7.75 -0.73
C ILE A 262 7.06 7.86 -1.80
N ASN A 263 7.35 8.47 -2.94
CA ASN A 263 6.50 8.57 -4.14
C ASN A 263 5.06 9.04 -3.90
N ASN A 264 4.81 9.85 -2.90
CA ASN A 264 3.45 10.21 -2.47
C ASN A 264 2.54 8.99 -2.18
N TRP A 265 3.15 7.83 -1.87
CA TRP A 265 2.38 6.64 -1.52
C TRP A 265 1.79 6.74 -0.13
N SER A 266 0.59 6.19 0.02
CA SER A 266 -0.05 5.98 1.30
C SER A 266 -0.36 4.49 1.50
N VAL A 267 -0.17 4.01 2.73
CA VAL A 267 -0.63 2.69 3.13
C VAL A 267 -1.94 2.83 3.89
N MET A 268 -2.90 1.98 3.59
CA MET A 268 -4.18 1.87 4.31
C MET A 268 -4.36 0.44 4.80
N LEU A 269 -4.74 0.31 6.06
CA LEU A 269 -5.02 -0.94 6.72
C LEU A 269 -6.46 -0.96 7.21
#